data_fd417f1d34736912631b61b8c27e76c2
#
_entry.id   fd417f1d34736912631b61b8c27e76c2
#
_cell.length_a   1.000
_cell.length_b   1.000
_cell.length_c   1.000
_cell.angle_alpha   90.00
_cell.angle_beta   90.00
_cell.angle_gamma   90.00
#
_symmetry.space_group_name_H-M   'P 1'
#
loop_
_entity.id
_entity.type
_entity.pdbx_description
1 polymer ?
#
loop_
_entity_poly.entity_id
_entity_poly.type
_entity_poly.pdbx_seq_one_letter_code
_entity_poly.pdbx_strand_id
1 'polypeptide(L)'
;MTKFVGTGVALITPFNKDLSVDFDALTKLVEYNIANGIEYLVISGTTGESATITREEKEAITSHIVKVNNGRLPLVLGIGGNNTQAIIDEINTTDLSSIDAILSVSPYYSKPTQHGIYMHFQTISKASPVPIILYNVPGRTSKNMLPETIIRLANDFENIIAVKEAGNNVAQYLELIRNKPKDFHIISGDDDLALAIALGVVRELYLSLGKRCHVNFLI
;
A
#
# COMPACT_ATOMS: atom_id res chain seq x y z
N MET A 1 1.82 15.30 -4.23
CA MET A 1 0.37 15.38 -4.29
C MET A 1 -0.32 14.23 -3.57
N THR A 2 -1.19 14.51 -2.74
CA THR A 2 -1.76 13.89 -1.55
C THR A 2 -2.92 12.91 -1.80
N LYS A 3 -2.87 12.08 -2.86
CA LYS A 3 -3.96 11.11 -3.12
C LYS A 3 -4.13 10.02 -2.04
N PHE A 4 -3.07 9.73 -1.27
CA PHE A 4 -3.04 8.63 -0.29
C PHE A 4 -2.80 9.13 1.14
N VAL A 5 -3.33 10.32 1.46
CA VAL A 5 -3.36 10.86 2.82
C VAL A 5 -4.72 10.55 3.43
N GLY A 6 -4.73 10.17 4.70
CA GLY A 6 -5.93 9.76 5.41
C GLY A 6 -6.00 8.25 5.61
N THR A 7 -7.21 7.73 5.74
CA THR A 7 -7.46 6.31 6.03
C THR A 7 -7.73 5.53 4.75
N GLY A 8 -6.84 4.59 4.43
CA GLY A 8 -7.03 3.63 3.35
C GLY A 8 -7.48 2.28 3.89
N VAL A 9 -8.47 1.67 3.27
CA VAL A 9 -8.96 0.34 3.67
C VAL A 9 -8.49 -0.73 2.70
N ALA A 10 -7.80 -1.74 3.24
CA ALA A 10 -7.56 -2.99 2.53
C ALA A 10 -8.86 -3.82 2.55
N LEU A 11 -9.53 -3.87 1.41
CA LEU A 11 -10.79 -4.59 1.28
C LEU A 11 -10.59 -6.10 1.48
N ILE A 12 -11.51 -6.73 2.18
CA ILE A 12 -11.65 -8.19 2.18
C ILE A 12 -12.26 -8.65 0.86
N THR A 13 -12.10 -9.93 0.52
CA THR A 13 -12.82 -10.57 -0.56
C THR A 13 -13.95 -11.42 0.04
N PRO A 14 -15.20 -10.99 -0.07
CA PRO A 14 -16.34 -11.81 0.40
C PRO A 14 -16.52 -13.03 -0.49
N PHE A 15 -16.81 -14.19 0.12
CA PHE A 15 -17.08 -15.44 -0.58
C PHE A 15 -18.45 -15.99 -0.24
N ASN A 16 -19.08 -16.62 -1.22
CA ASN A 16 -20.27 -17.43 -1.06
C ASN A 16 -19.94 -18.76 -0.36
N LYS A 17 -20.98 -19.52 0.00
CA LYS A 17 -20.80 -20.84 0.63
C LYS A 17 -20.10 -21.87 -0.28
N ASP A 18 -20.19 -21.70 -1.59
CA ASP A 18 -19.53 -22.52 -2.60
C ASP A 18 -18.10 -22.04 -2.93
N LEU A 19 -17.59 -21.08 -2.17
CA LEU A 19 -16.27 -20.46 -2.30
C LEU A 19 -16.09 -19.55 -3.52
N SER A 20 -17.13 -19.28 -4.29
CA SER A 20 -17.11 -18.24 -5.33
C SER A 20 -17.12 -16.85 -4.70
N VAL A 21 -16.63 -15.84 -5.42
CA VAL A 21 -16.63 -14.44 -4.96
C VAL A 21 -18.06 -13.91 -4.87
N ASP A 22 -18.44 -13.34 -3.72
CA ASP A 22 -19.73 -12.66 -3.51
C ASP A 22 -19.63 -11.19 -3.95
N PHE A 23 -19.97 -10.92 -5.19
CA PHE A 23 -19.95 -9.58 -5.75
C PHE A 23 -21.01 -8.64 -5.18
N ASP A 24 -22.14 -9.18 -4.68
CA ASP A 24 -23.17 -8.36 -4.03
C ASP A 24 -22.70 -7.86 -2.66
N ALA A 25 -22.06 -8.73 -1.88
CA ALA A 25 -21.42 -8.32 -0.63
C ALA A 25 -20.26 -7.37 -0.88
N LEU A 26 -19.44 -7.60 -1.93
CA LEU A 26 -18.34 -6.73 -2.31
C LEU A 26 -18.83 -5.32 -2.70
N THR A 27 -19.94 -5.23 -3.44
CA THR A 27 -20.60 -3.94 -3.75
C THR A 27 -20.98 -3.20 -2.47
N LYS A 28 -21.68 -3.87 -1.55
CA LYS A 28 -22.08 -3.28 -0.26
C LYS A 28 -20.89 -2.82 0.55
N LEU A 29 -19.79 -3.58 0.55
CA LEU A 29 -18.56 -3.24 1.27
C LEU A 29 -17.93 -1.98 0.69
N VAL A 30 -17.81 -1.85 -0.62
CA VAL A 30 -17.26 -0.66 -1.28
C VAL A 30 -18.12 0.56 -0.97
N GLU A 31 -19.45 0.47 -1.14
CA GLU A 31 -20.36 1.56 -0.85
C GLU A 31 -20.34 1.97 0.63
N TYR A 32 -20.25 1.01 1.55
CA TYR A 32 -20.12 1.28 2.98
C TYR A 32 -18.87 2.09 3.28
N ASN A 33 -17.71 1.71 2.75
CA ASN A 33 -16.45 2.43 2.97
C ASN A 33 -16.52 3.86 2.43
N ILE A 34 -17.05 4.04 1.21
CA ILE A 34 -17.20 5.35 0.61
C ILE A 34 -18.13 6.25 1.44
N ALA A 35 -19.27 5.71 1.88
CA ALA A 35 -20.26 6.45 2.68
C ALA A 35 -19.74 6.83 4.07
N ASN A 36 -18.75 6.09 4.60
CA ASN A 36 -18.17 6.33 5.92
C ASN A 36 -16.82 7.08 5.91
N GLY A 37 -16.49 7.74 4.80
CA GLY A 37 -15.40 8.72 4.76
C GLY A 37 -14.01 8.12 4.64
N ILE A 38 -13.88 6.93 4.07
CA ILE A 38 -12.58 6.36 3.71
C ILE A 38 -12.01 7.14 2.52
N GLU A 39 -10.70 7.43 2.54
CA GLU A 39 -10.06 8.28 1.54
C GLU A 39 -9.49 7.51 0.35
N TYR A 40 -9.17 6.23 0.48
CA TYR A 40 -8.76 5.37 -0.64
C TYR A 40 -8.98 3.88 -0.35
N LEU A 41 -9.09 3.08 -1.40
CA LEU A 41 -9.33 1.63 -1.30
C LEU A 41 -8.12 0.84 -1.79
N VAL A 42 -7.79 -0.24 -1.08
CA VAL A 42 -6.74 -1.19 -1.49
C VAL A 42 -7.37 -2.51 -1.88
N ILE A 43 -7.20 -2.88 -3.15
CA ILE A 43 -7.77 -4.07 -3.79
C ILE A 43 -6.74 -5.19 -3.77
N SER A 44 -7.13 -6.41 -3.50
CA SER A 44 -6.27 -7.60 -3.55
C SER A 44 -4.96 -7.44 -2.75
N GLY A 45 -5.05 -6.76 -1.58
CA GLY A 45 -3.99 -6.81 -0.58
C GLY A 45 -4.00 -8.14 0.18
N THR A 46 -3.17 -8.25 1.21
CA THR A 46 -3.13 -9.45 2.09
C THR A 46 -4.49 -9.72 2.74
N THR A 47 -5.17 -8.68 3.21
CA THR A 47 -6.52 -8.75 3.80
C THR A 47 -7.55 -9.27 2.79
N GLY A 48 -7.36 -9.00 1.51
CA GLY A 48 -8.22 -9.49 0.41
C GLY A 48 -7.88 -10.91 -0.04
N GLU A 49 -7.05 -11.63 0.72
CA GLU A 49 -6.69 -13.04 0.46
C GLU A 49 -6.03 -13.27 -0.91
N SER A 50 -5.25 -12.29 -1.38
CA SER A 50 -4.62 -12.31 -2.72
C SER A 50 -3.77 -13.55 -3.02
N ALA A 51 -3.32 -14.27 -1.99
CA ALA A 51 -2.53 -15.49 -2.14
C ALA A 51 -3.37 -16.73 -2.51
N THR A 52 -4.70 -16.67 -2.35
CA THR A 52 -5.61 -17.83 -2.49
C THR A 52 -6.67 -17.64 -3.58
N ILE A 53 -6.79 -16.44 -4.13
CA ILE A 53 -7.64 -16.15 -5.30
C ILE A 53 -6.88 -16.42 -6.60
N THR A 54 -7.59 -16.87 -7.63
CA THR A 54 -7.03 -17.04 -8.98
C THR A 54 -6.80 -15.71 -9.66
N ARG A 55 -6.08 -15.73 -10.77
CA ARG A 55 -5.86 -14.54 -11.59
C ARG A 55 -7.17 -13.99 -12.15
N GLU A 56 -8.03 -14.87 -12.64
CA GLU A 56 -9.34 -14.54 -13.19
C GLU A 56 -10.25 -13.89 -12.13
N GLU A 57 -10.25 -14.43 -10.92
CA GLU A 57 -10.98 -13.83 -9.79
C GLU A 57 -10.43 -12.45 -9.43
N LYS A 58 -9.09 -12.27 -9.39
CA LYS A 58 -8.46 -10.98 -9.15
C LYS A 58 -8.86 -9.94 -10.19
N GLU A 59 -8.84 -10.31 -11.47
CA GLU A 59 -9.27 -9.45 -12.58
C GLU A 59 -10.75 -9.08 -12.45
N ALA A 60 -11.62 -10.05 -12.13
CA ALA A 60 -13.05 -9.83 -11.93
C ALA A 60 -13.34 -8.93 -10.72
N ILE A 61 -12.68 -9.17 -9.58
CA ILE A 61 -12.78 -8.34 -8.37
C ILE A 61 -12.34 -6.90 -8.67
N THR A 62 -11.20 -6.74 -9.33
CA THR A 62 -10.67 -5.41 -9.66
C THR A 62 -11.63 -4.65 -10.57
N SER A 63 -12.08 -5.26 -11.65
CA SER A 63 -13.03 -4.66 -12.60
C SER A 63 -14.35 -4.29 -11.92
N HIS A 64 -14.84 -5.16 -11.03
CA HIS A 64 -16.07 -4.90 -10.26
C HIS A 64 -15.91 -3.69 -9.32
N ILE A 65 -14.82 -3.63 -8.57
CA ILE A 65 -14.55 -2.52 -7.64
C ILE A 65 -14.37 -1.20 -8.42
N VAL A 66 -13.64 -1.20 -9.53
CA VAL A 66 -13.49 -0.03 -10.42
C VAL A 66 -14.86 0.48 -10.85
N LYS A 67 -15.74 -0.42 -11.31
CA LYS A 67 -17.10 -0.08 -11.74
C LYS A 67 -17.94 0.50 -10.60
N VAL A 68 -17.93 -0.14 -9.43
CA VAL A 68 -18.69 0.33 -8.25
C VAL A 68 -18.12 1.65 -7.73
N ASN A 69 -16.80 1.76 -7.62
CA ASN A 69 -16.14 2.99 -7.17
C ASN A 69 -16.44 4.19 -8.09
N ASN A 70 -16.53 3.97 -9.39
CA ASN A 70 -16.87 4.99 -10.39
C ASN A 70 -16.05 6.29 -10.22
N GLY A 71 -14.75 6.18 -9.95
CA GLY A 71 -13.83 7.31 -9.78
C GLY A 71 -14.00 8.13 -8.51
N ARG A 72 -14.81 7.67 -7.52
CA ARG A 72 -15.06 8.41 -6.28
C ARG A 72 -13.87 8.46 -5.35
N LEU A 73 -13.10 7.37 -5.26
CA LEU A 73 -11.91 7.27 -4.42
C LEU A 73 -10.72 6.79 -5.23
N PRO A 74 -9.49 7.17 -4.83
CA PRO A 74 -8.28 6.55 -5.37
C PRO A 74 -8.25 5.04 -5.12
N LEU A 75 -7.74 4.28 -6.08
CA LEU A 75 -7.63 2.83 -6.02
C LEU A 75 -6.16 2.39 -6.03
N VAL A 76 -5.81 1.54 -5.08
CA VAL A 76 -4.50 0.88 -5.00
C VAL A 76 -4.69 -0.60 -5.27
N LEU A 77 -3.96 -1.17 -6.23
CA LEU A 77 -4.03 -2.59 -6.54
C LEU A 77 -2.82 -3.34 -5.98
N GLY A 78 -3.05 -4.42 -5.24
CA GLY A 78 -2.00 -5.31 -4.78
C GLY A 78 -1.38 -6.08 -5.97
N ILE A 79 -0.16 -5.72 -6.37
CA ILE A 79 0.67 -6.44 -7.33
C ILE A 79 2.04 -6.62 -6.72
N GLY A 80 2.34 -7.83 -6.25
CA GLY A 80 3.60 -8.14 -5.58
C GLY A 80 3.78 -9.63 -5.36
N GLY A 81 5.00 -10.01 -5.07
CA GLY A 81 5.36 -11.42 -4.91
C GLY A 81 6.87 -11.60 -4.71
N ASN A 82 7.33 -12.82 -4.81
CA ASN A 82 8.75 -13.18 -4.68
C ASN A 82 9.44 -13.52 -6.02
N ASN A 83 8.71 -13.45 -7.13
CA ASN A 83 9.25 -13.61 -8.47
C ASN A 83 9.13 -12.28 -9.24
N THR A 84 10.25 -11.59 -9.40
CA THR A 84 10.31 -10.26 -10.05
C THR A 84 9.73 -10.29 -11.46
N GLN A 85 10.05 -11.31 -12.25
CA GLN A 85 9.54 -11.39 -13.63
C GLN A 85 8.03 -11.60 -13.67
N ALA A 86 7.48 -12.45 -12.82
CA ALA A 86 6.03 -12.66 -12.75
C ALA A 86 5.27 -11.36 -12.39
N ILE A 87 5.85 -10.52 -11.52
CA ILE A 87 5.27 -9.21 -11.20
C ILE A 87 5.29 -8.29 -12.41
N ILE A 88 6.38 -8.28 -13.18
CA ILE A 88 6.48 -7.47 -14.42
C ILE A 88 5.45 -7.95 -15.44
N ASP A 89 5.31 -9.26 -15.62
CA ASP A 89 4.35 -9.85 -16.53
C ASP A 89 2.91 -9.50 -16.12
N GLU A 90 2.62 -9.50 -14.81
CA GLU A 90 1.33 -9.09 -14.28
C GLU A 90 1.08 -7.59 -14.53
N ILE A 91 2.04 -6.71 -14.27
CA ILE A 91 1.94 -5.28 -14.55
C ILE A 91 1.65 -5.03 -16.03
N ASN A 92 2.36 -5.73 -16.92
CA ASN A 92 2.23 -5.55 -18.37
C ASN A 92 0.90 -6.06 -18.95
N THR A 93 0.24 -6.97 -18.24
CA THR A 93 -1.01 -7.61 -18.71
C THR A 93 -2.27 -7.13 -17.98
N THR A 94 -2.11 -6.37 -16.89
CA THR A 94 -3.22 -5.82 -16.11
C THR A 94 -3.62 -4.44 -16.65
N ASP A 95 -4.92 -4.18 -16.81
CA ASP A 95 -5.41 -2.82 -17.08
C ASP A 95 -5.30 -1.95 -15.82
N LEU A 96 -4.32 -1.05 -15.83
CA LEU A 96 -4.05 -0.11 -14.75
C LEU A 96 -4.63 1.29 -15.00
N SER A 97 -5.44 1.49 -16.03
CA SER A 97 -5.96 2.82 -16.42
C SER A 97 -6.83 3.50 -15.34
N SER A 98 -7.46 2.70 -14.48
CA SER A 98 -8.29 3.17 -13.35
C SER A 98 -7.63 2.95 -11.98
N ILE A 99 -6.34 2.62 -11.97
CA ILE A 99 -5.56 2.35 -10.74
C ILE A 99 -4.59 3.50 -10.51
N ASP A 100 -4.61 4.06 -9.32
CA ASP A 100 -3.79 5.22 -8.94
C ASP A 100 -2.39 4.84 -8.44
N ALA A 101 -2.23 3.62 -7.90
CA ALA A 101 -0.94 3.06 -7.50
C ALA A 101 -1.01 1.53 -7.37
N ILE A 102 0.14 0.87 -7.40
CA ILE A 102 0.26 -0.53 -6.98
C ILE A 102 0.86 -0.64 -5.58
N LEU A 103 0.38 -1.62 -4.79
CA LEU A 103 0.97 -2.01 -3.51
C LEU A 103 1.80 -3.27 -3.74
N SER A 104 3.12 -3.17 -3.60
CA SER A 104 4.04 -4.26 -3.92
C SER A 104 4.82 -4.71 -2.67
N VAL A 105 4.56 -5.96 -2.27
CA VAL A 105 5.18 -6.56 -1.08
C VAL A 105 6.65 -6.92 -1.36
N SER A 106 7.50 -6.76 -0.34
CA SER A 106 8.88 -7.26 -0.38
C SER A 106 8.91 -8.78 -0.63
N PRO A 107 9.89 -9.29 -1.42
CA PRO A 107 9.99 -10.71 -1.69
C PRO A 107 10.02 -11.55 -0.41
N TYR A 108 9.16 -12.54 -0.35
CA TYR A 108 8.99 -13.46 0.76
C TYR A 108 9.57 -14.84 0.45
N TYR A 109 9.65 -15.73 1.45
CA TYR A 109 10.13 -17.10 1.38
C TYR A 109 11.65 -17.21 1.15
N SER A 110 12.20 -16.69 0.05
CA SER A 110 13.63 -16.76 -0.30
C SER A 110 14.55 -15.83 0.51
N LYS A 111 13.96 -14.90 1.29
CA LYS A 111 14.68 -13.99 2.20
C LYS A 111 15.88 -13.27 1.56
N PRO A 112 15.68 -12.46 0.51
CA PRO A 112 16.78 -11.80 -0.21
C PRO A 112 17.59 -10.88 0.69
N THR A 113 18.81 -10.53 0.26
CA THR A 113 19.61 -9.46 0.88
C THR A 113 18.97 -8.09 0.65
N GLN A 114 19.38 -7.05 1.38
CA GLN A 114 18.92 -5.69 1.14
C GLN A 114 19.21 -5.23 -0.30
N HIS A 115 20.36 -5.60 -0.84
CA HIS A 115 20.68 -5.35 -2.24
C HIS A 115 19.74 -6.09 -3.20
N GLY A 116 19.39 -7.34 -2.89
CA GLY A 116 18.41 -8.11 -3.67
C GLY A 116 17.02 -7.47 -3.65
N ILE A 117 16.58 -6.95 -2.50
CA ILE A 117 15.32 -6.20 -2.37
C ILE A 117 15.38 -4.92 -3.23
N TYR A 118 16.48 -4.18 -3.16
CA TYR A 118 16.68 -2.98 -3.97
C TYR A 118 16.59 -3.29 -5.46
N MET A 119 17.30 -4.31 -5.95
CA MET A 119 17.27 -4.72 -7.37
C MET A 119 15.88 -5.16 -7.83
N HIS A 120 15.15 -5.87 -6.96
CA HIS A 120 13.78 -6.27 -7.20
C HIS A 120 12.87 -5.04 -7.46
N PHE A 121 12.85 -4.09 -6.56
CA PHE A 121 12.01 -2.89 -6.70
C PHE A 121 12.51 -1.93 -7.79
N GLN A 122 13.83 -1.84 -8.02
CA GLN A 122 14.37 -1.13 -9.17
C GLN A 122 13.77 -1.65 -10.48
N THR A 123 13.70 -2.98 -10.64
CA THR A 123 13.21 -3.60 -11.86
C THR A 123 11.69 -3.39 -12.01
N ILE A 124 10.94 -3.51 -10.92
CA ILE A 124 9.49 -3.23 -10.89
C ILE A 124 9.21 -1.76 -11.20
N SER A 125 9.98 -0.84 -10.59
CA SER A 125 9.85 0.60 -10.83
C SER A 125 9.98 0.97 -12.31
N LYS A 126 10.93 0.36 -13.00
CA LYS A 126 11.14 0.59 -14.44
C LYS A 126 10.01 0.06 -15.32
N ALA A 127 9.29 -0.94 -14.85
CA ALA A 127 8.19 -1.58 -15.60
C ALA A 127 6.81 -0.96 -15.29
N SER A 128 6.64 -0.34 -14.11
CA SER A 128 5.33 0.13 -13.68
C SER A 128 4.97 1.48 -14.33
N PRO A 129 3.81 1.56 -15.03
CA PRO A 129 3.30 2.81 -15.57
C PRO A 129 2.60 3.68 -14.51
N VAL A 130 2.37 3.14 -13.32
CA VAL A 130 1.70 3.83 -12.21
C VAL A 130 2.60 3.87 -10.98
N PRO A 131 2.35 4.79 -10.01
CA PRO A 131 3.09 4.87 -8.77
C PRO A 131 3.12 3.57 -7.98
N ILE A 132 4.19 3.37 -7.20
CA ILE A 132 4.42 2.18 -6.38
C ILE A 132 4.43 2.57 -4.90
N ILE A 133 3.65 1.83 -4.12
CA ILE A 133 3.71 1.80 -2.67
C ILE A 133 4.47 0.54 -2.27
N LEU A 134 5.65 0.69 -1.68
CA LEU A 134 6.39 -0.44 -1.12
C LEU A 134 5.61 -1.03 0.06
N TYR A 135 5.67 -2.36 0.23
CA TYR A 135 5.04 -2.99 1.39
C TYR A 135 6.04 -3.83 2.17
N ASN A 136 6.37 -3.35 3.38
CA ASN A 136 7.21 -4.04 4.34
C ASN A 136 6.37 -4.69 5.42
N VAL A 137 6.38 -6.02 5.47
CA VAL A 137 5.60 -6.82 6.44
C VAL A 137 6.42 -8.02 6.92
N PRO A 138 7.45 -7.78 7.76
CA PRO A 138 8.41 -8.81 8.18
C PRO A 138 7.77 -10.05 8.81
N GLY A 139 6.64 -9.88 9.51
CA GLY A 139 5.88 -10.99 10.09
C GLY A 139 5.34 -11.99 9.06
N ARG A 140 5.17 -11.58 7.80
CA ARG A 140 4.69 -12.45 6.71
C ARG A 140 5.79 -12.80 5.71
N THR A 141 6.71 -11.88 5.44
CA THR A 141 7.79 -12.10 4.47
C THR A 141 9.00 -12.80 5.09
N SER A 142 9.11 -12.82 6.42
CA SER A 142 10.30 -13.25 7.16
C SER A 142 11.57 -12.47 6.79
N LYS A 143 11.41 -11.29 6.17
CA LYS A 143 12.49 -10.39 5.80
C LYS A 143 12.07 -8.94 5.96
N ASN A 144 12.82 -8.20 6.76
CA ASN A 144 12.61 -6.76 6.92
C ASN A 144 13.34 -5.98 5.82
N MET A 145 12.66 -4.99 5.22
CA MET A 145 13.32 -3.93 4.47
C MET A 145 13.85 -2.90 5.46
N LEU A 146 15.16 -2.68 5.47
CA LEU A 146 15.77 -1.69 6.35
C LEU A 146 15.47 -0.26 5.85
N PRO A 147 15.41 0.73 6.75
CA PRO A 147 15.16 2.13 6.40
C PRO A 147 16.06 2.65 5.28
N GLU A 148 17.35 2.31 5.31
CA GLU A 148 18.32 2.75 4.30
C GLU A 148 17.95 2.23 2.90
N THR A 149 17.42 0.99 2.81
CA THR A 149 16.97 0.40 1.54
C THR A 149 15.73 1.12 1.02
N ILE A 150 14.77 1.41 1.90
CA ILE A 150 13.52 2.10 1.56
C ILE A 150 13.82 3.53 1.11
N ILE A 151 14.63 4.27 1.90
CA ILE A 151 14.99 5.64 1.61
C ILE A 151 15.78 5.74 0.30
N ARG A 152 16.71 4.81 0.06
CA ARG A 152 17.46 4.74 -1.19
C ARG A 152 16.52 4.52 -2.39
N LEU A 153 15.59 3.59 -2.29
CA LEU A 153 14.57 3.36 -3.34
C LEU A 153 13.74 4.61 -3.61
N ALA A 154 13.30 5.30 -2.54
CA ALA A 154 12.53 6.54 -2.64
C ALA A 154 13.31 7.70 -3.27
N ASN A 155 14.64 7.76 -3.10
CA ASN A 155 15.48 8.77 -3.73
C ASN A 155 15.83 8.45 -5.19
N ASP A 156 16.02 7.16 -5.50
CA ASP A 156 16.49 6.72 -6.81
C ASP A 156 15.36 6.60 -7.85
N PHE A 157 14.09 6.50 -7.39
CA PHE A 157 12.92 6.25 -8.26
C PHE A 157 11.72 7.13 -7.90
N GLU A 158 11.41 8.11 -8.72
CA GLU A 158 10.32 9.08 -8.51
C GLU A 158 8.93 8.44 -8.43
N ASN A 159 8.73 7.30 -9.08
CA ASN A 159 7.45 6.57 -9.02
C ASN A 159 7.31 5.66 -7.80
N ILE A 160 8.33 5.53 -6.94
CA ILE A 160 8.21 4.91 -5.62
C ILE A 160 7.82 6.01 -4.62
N ILE A 161 6.52 6.12 -4.34
CA ILE A 161 5.94 7.28 -3.66
C ILE A 161 5.66 7.10 -2.18
N ALA A 162 5.64 5.85 -1.71
CA ALA A 162 5.31 5.55 -0.32
C ALA A 162 5.87 4.18 0.11
N VAL A 163 5.89 3.97 1.43
CA VAL A 163 5.97 2.65 2.04
C VAL A 163 4.79 2.42 2.98
N LYS A 164 4.09 1.29 2.83
CA LYS A 164 3.25 0.71 3.87
C LYS A 164 4.16 -0.12 4.78
N GLU A 165 4.39 0.39 5.98
CA GLU A 165 5.18 -0.27 7.00
C GLU A 165 4.25 -1.04 7.95
N ALA A 166 4.47 -2.35 8.09
CA ALA A 166 3.73 -3.26 8.96
C ALA A 166 4.70 -4.16 9.73
N GLY A 167 5.78 -3.58 10.19
CA GLY A 167 6.70 -4.19 11.14
C GLY A 167 6.57 -3.52 12.51
N ASN A 168 6.31 -4.27 13.56
CA ASN A 168 6.07 -3.78 14.92
C ASN A 168 7.31 -3.07 15.54
N ASN A 169 8.03 -2.27 14.78
CA ASN A 169 9.24 -1.57 15.18
C ASN A 169 9.08 -0.05 15.09
N VAL A 170 8.64 0.56 16.19
CA VAL A 170 8.46 2.02 16.28
C VAL A 170 9.75 2.79 15.96
N ALA A 171 10.92 2.28 16.34
CA ALA A 171 12.19 2.92 16.03
C ALA A 171 12.44 3.01 14.52
N GLN A 172 12.09 1.95 13.78
CA GLN A 172 12.17 1.95 12.31
C GLN A 172 11.20 2.97 11.68
N TYR A 173 9.99 3.08 12.19
CA TYR A 173 9.04 4.11 11.74
C TYR A 173 9.61 5.53 11.95
N LEU A 174 10.14 5.82 13.15
CA LEU A 174 10.72 7.13 13.45
C LEU A 174 11.95 7.44 12.58
N GLU A 175 12.76 6.44 12.28
CA GLU A 175 13.90 6.58 11.38
C GLU A 175 13.46 6.90 9.95
N LEU A 176 12.44 6.19 9.44
CA LEU A 176 11.84 6.45 8.14
C LEU A 176 11.25 7.86 8.07
N ILE A 177 10.46 8.26 9.07
CA ILE A 177 9.84 9.60 9.17
C ILE A 177 10.91 10.68 9.10
N ARG A 178 12.00 10.53 9.85
CA ARG A 178 13.09 11.52 9.94
C ARG A 178 13.89 11.67 8.66
N ASN A 179 14.12 10.57 7.93
CA ASN A 179 15.08 10.53 6.83
C ASN A 179 14.43 10.40 5.42
N LYS A 180 13.11 10.27 5.34
CA LYS A 180 12.39 10.14 4.06
C LYS A 180 12.51 11.40 3.19
N PRO A 181 12.49 11.28 1.87
CA PRO A 181 12.28 12.43 1.00
C PRO A 181 10.98 13.17 1.33
N LYS A 182 10.93 14.48 1.04
CA LYS A 182 9.80 15.36 1.40
C LYS A 182 8.45 14.83 0.91
N ASP A 183 8.39 14.35 -0.32
CA ASP A 183 7.16 13.93 -0.98
C ASP A 183 6.91 12.41 -0.89
N PHE A 184 7.72 11.69 -0.11
CA PHE A 184 7.55 10.27 0.17
C PHE A 184 6.66 10.05 1.39
N HIS A 185 5.67 9.16 1.30
CA HIS A 185 4.72 8.91 2.37
C HIS A 185 5.04 7.62 3.15
N ILE A 186 4.76 7.66 4.46
CA ILE A 186 4.80 6.48 5.33
C ILE A 186 3.37 6.19 5.75
N ILE A 187 2.91 5.00 5.39
CA ILE A 187 1.57 4.49 5.69
C ILE A 187 1.71 3.44 6.78
N SER A 188 1.00 3.60 7.89
CA SER A 188 0.95 2.56 8.91
C SER A 188 0.14 1.36 8.40
N GLY A 189 0.74 0.18 8.51
CA GLY A 189 0.07 -1.09 8.20
C GLY A 189 -0.44 -1.82 9.44
N ASP A 190 -0.16 -1.29 10.64
CA ASP A 190 -0.52 -1.85 11.94
C ASP A 190 -1.43 -0.89 12.70
N ASP A 191 -2.65 -1.32 12.99
CA ASP A 191 -3.67 -0.51 13.67
C ASP A 191 -3.23 -0.11 15.08
N ASP A 192 -2.57 -1.01 15.80
CA ASP A 192 -2.07 -0.79 17.16
C ASP A 192 -1.06 0.35 17.27
N LEU A 193 -0.30 0.59 16.20
CA LEU A 193 0.73 1.62 16.14
C LEU A 193 0.29 2.90 15.44
N ALA A 194 -0.87 2.89 14.76
CA ALA A 194 -1.32 3.98 13.90
C ALA A 194 -1.33 5.33 14.62
N LEU A 195 -1.85 5.37 15.87
CA LEU A 195 -1.88 6.59 16.66
C LEU A 195 -0.47 7.09 17.03
N ALA A 196 0.41 6.18 17.47
CA ALA A 196 1.78 6.54 17.86
C ALA A 196 2.58 7.09 16.68
N ILE A 197 2.38 6.50 15.49
CA ILE A 197 3.02 6.91 14.25
C ILE A 197 2.47 8.26 13.79
N ALA A 198 1.14 8.44 13.80
CA ALA A 198 0.51 9.71 13.47
C ALA A 198 1.02 10.85 14.36
N LEU A 199 1.16 10.63 15.67
CA LEU A 199 1.73 11.59 16.60
C LEU A 199 3.23 11.85 16.33
N GLY A 200 3.98 10.85 15.91
CA GLY A 200 5.39 11.00 15.49
C GLY A 200 5.53 11.89 14.23
N VAL A 201 4.69 11.68 13.25
CA VAL A 201 4.63 12.51 12.02
C VAL A 201 4.20 13.94 12.34
N VAL A 202 3.18 14.12 13.20
CA VAL A 202 2.70 15.45 13.62
C VAL A 202 3.78 16.21 14.38
N ARG A 203 4.60 15.53 15.17
CA ARG A 203 5.69 16.17 15.92
C ARG A 203 6.79 16.72 15.00
N GLU A 204 7.09 16.05 13.90
CA GLU A 204 7.98 16.60 12.85
C GLU A 204 7.36 17.78 12.11
N LEU A 205 6.09 17.73 11.82
CA LEU A 205 5.32 18.86 11.28
C LEU A 205 5.31 20.04 12.27
N TYR A 206 5.23 19.78 13.58
CA TYR A 206 5.25 20.82 14.61
C TYR A 206 6.63 21.49 14.74
N LEU A 207 7.70 20.76 14.58
CA LEU A 207 9.07 21.30 14.61
C LEU A 207 9.41 22.09 13.33
N SER A 208 8.83 21.73 12.18
CA SER A 208 9.05 22.41 10.90
C SER A 208 8.01 23.52 10.61
N LEU A 209 6.80 23.44 11.18
CA LEU A 209 5.68 24.36 10.95
C LEU A 209 5.48 25.37 12.08
N GLY A 210 6.50 25.76 12.80
CA GLY A 210 6.41 26.79 13.88
C GLY A 210 5.67 28.09 13.51
N LYS A 211 4.79 28.08 12.50
CA LYS A 211 3.99 29.24 12.09
C LYS A 211 2.59 29.00 11.54
N ARG A 212 2.05 27.79 11.36
CA ARG A 212 0.65 27.61 10.91
C ARG A 212 0.12 26.20 11.17
N CYS A 213 -0.61 26.02 12.26
CA CYS A 213 -1.85 25.23 12.27
C CYS A 213 -2.45 25.23 13.67
N HIS A 214 -3.56 25.93 13.84
CA HIS A 214 -4.51 25.64 14.91
C HIS A 214 -5.30 24.41 14.46
N VAL A 215 -4.95 23.25 14.98
CA VAL A 215 -5.80 22.06 14.91
C VAL A 215 -6.39 21.87 16.31
N ASN A 216 -7.66 22.18 16.44
CA ASN A 216 -8.44 21.83 17.63
C ASN A 216 -8.67 20.32 17.63
N PHE A 217 -7.91 19.60 18.44
CA PHE A 217 -8.32 18.27 18.88
C PHE A 217 -9.37 18.45 19.98
N LEU A 218 -10.63 18.23 19.66
CA LEU A 218 -11.64 17.91 20.67
C LEU A 218 -11.49 16.43 21.00
N ILE A 219 -11.11 16.17 22.26
CA ILE A 219 -11.16 14.84 22.91
C ILE A 219 -12.63 14.46 23.11
#